data_01ecf135bd0cc209d053b95fad822f7a
#
_entry.id   01ecf135bd0cc209d053b95fad822f7a
#
_cell.length_a   1.000
_cell.length_b   1.000
_cell.length_c   1.000
_cell.angle_alpha   90.00
_cell.angle_beta   90.00
_cell.angle_gamma   90.00
#
_symmetry.space_group_name_H-M   'P 1'
#
loop_
_entity.id
_entity.type
_entity.pdbx_description
1 polymer ?
#
loop_
_entity_poly.entity_id
_entity_poly.type
_entity_poly.pdbx_seq_one_letter_code
_entity_poly.pdbx_strand_id
1 'polypeptide(L)'
;MTLLKDKVVLVNGGSQGVGAAIARAAVREGAKVAVTGRRPEVGEALVAELGEGALYVRADLSDAGQAKAAVGTVVDVYGRVDCLVNSAGLTSRGTLLDTTPELFDAHIAINLKGPFFAMQAAVADMVSRGEPGTVVNIITSSAHGGQPFLAPYVAAKAGLIGLTRNAAHAHRWDRVRINGLNIGWTATEGEDATQRAFHGAEDGWLAEASAKLPMGKLGQPDEIADFVVLLLSERSGVVTGSVIDWDQNVLGGLD
;
A
#
# COMPACT_ATOMS: atom_id res chain seq x y z
N MET A 1 -5.08 23.89 -7.24
CA MET A 1 -6.23 22.96 -7.23
C MET A 1 -5.77 21.74 -6.48
N THR A 2 -6.42 21.40 -5.38
CA THR A 2 -6.14 20.19 -4.60
C THR A 2 -6.72 18.97 -5.33
N LEU A 3 -5.94 17.88 -5.41
CA LEU A 3 -6.29 16.71 -6.23
C LEU A 3 -7.37 15.83 -5.59
N LEU A 4 -7.48 15.85 -4.25
CA LEU A 4 -8.36 14.97 -3.47
C LEU A 4 -9.34 15.76 -2.59
N LYS A 5 -9.67 17.00 -3.02
CA LYS A 5 -10.59 17.85 -2.26
C LYS A 5 -11.89 17.11 -1.94
N ASP A 6 -12.26 17.14 -0.67
CA ASP A 6 -13.49 16.54 -0.12
C ASP A 6 -13.60 15.00 -0.26
N LYS A 7 -12.56 14.31 -0.71
CA LYS A 7 -12.51 12.85 -0.76
C LYS A 7 -12.20 12.26 0.63
N VAL A 8 -12.74 11.09 0.90
CA VAL A 8 -12.41 10.25 2.06
C VAL A 8 -11.45 9.17 1.62
N VAL A 9 -10.23 9.19 2.14
CA VAL A 9 -9.14 8.26 1.82
C VAL A 9 -8.85 7.37 3.01
N LEU A 10 -8.97 6.06 2.84
CA LEU A 10 -8.51 5.08 3.83
C LEU A 10 -7.16 4.52 3.40
N VAL A 11 -6.15 4.65 4.26
CA VAL A 11 -4.81 4.09 4.05
C VAL A 11 -4.57 2.94 5.02
N ASN A 12 -4.69 1.73 4.54
CA ASN A 12 -4.36 0.52 5.28
C ASN A 12 -2.84 0.40 5.45
N GLY A 13 -2.37 0.24 6.70
CA GLY A 13 -0.95 0.32 7.01
C GLY A 13 -0.41 1.76 6.91
N GLY A 14 -1.28 2.74 7.15
CA GLY A 14 -0.99 4.16 7.01
C GLY A 14 -0.21 4.79 8.16
N SER A 15 0.10 4.06 9.22
CA SER A 15 0.72 4.66 10.42
C SER A 15 2.23 4.89 10.31
N GLN A 16 2.92 4.34 9.31
CA GLN A 16 4.38 4.48 9.12
C GLN A 16 4.80 4.31 7.66
N GLY A 17 6.06 4.62 7.36
CA GLY A 17 6.70 4.39 6.06
C GLY A 17 5.92 4.99 4.88
N VAL A 18 5.82 4.24 3.78
CA VAL A 18 5.11 4.66 2.56
C VAL A 18 3.65 5.00 2.84
N GLY A 19 2.97 4.23 3.70
CA GLY A 19 1.57 4.50 4.05
C GLY A 19 1.38 5.86 4.75
N ALA A 20 2.28 6.22 5.67
CA ALA A 20 2.23 7.52 6.35
C ALA A 20 2.53 8.69 5.38
N ALA A 21 3.48 8.51 4.47
CA ALA A 21 3.75 9.50 3.42
C ALA A 21 2.51 9.71 2.52
N ILE A 22 1.82 8.62 2.14
CA ILE A 22 0.56 8.69 1.38
C ILE A 22 -0.52 9.44 2.17
N ALA A 23 -0.65 9.17 3.48
CA ALA A 23 -1.62 9.86 4.32
C ALA A 23 -1.34 11.37 4.38
N ARG A 24 -0.08 11.78 4.58
CA ARG A 24 0.35 13.19 4.54
C ARG A 24 0.05 13.84 3.19
N ALA A 25 0.40 13.16 2.10
CA ALA A 25 0.15 13.68 0.76
C ALA A 25 -1.36 13.83 0.48
N ALA A 26 -2.19 12.87 0.90
CA ALA A 26 -3.63 12.94 0.72
C ALA A 26 -4.26 14.12 1.50
N VAL A 27 -3.82 14.36 2.75
CA VAL A 27 -4.25 15.54 3.53
C VAL A 27 -3.80 16.84 2.85
N ARG A 28 -2.55 16.93 2.39
CA ARG A 28 -2.04 18.09 1.64
C ARG A 28 -2.88 18.39 0.40
N GLU A 29 -3.46 17.35 -0.20
CA GLU A 29 -4.33 17.46 -1.38
C GLU A 29 -5.83 17.57 -1.04
N GLY A 30 -6.17 17.84 0.22
CA GLY A 30 -7.51 18.22 0.66
C GLY A 30 -8.44 17.06 1.01
N ALA A 31 -7.92 15.85 1.22
CA ALA A 31 -8.70 14.72 1.65
C ALA A 31 -8.92 14.71 3.17
N LYS A 32 -10.04 14.10 3.61
CA LYS A 32 -10.16 13.51 4.94
C LYS A 32 -9.49 12.15 4.90
N VAL A 33 -8.65 11.84 5.89
CA VAL A 33 -7.80 10.66 5.86
C VAL A 33 -8.04 9.78 7.08
N ALA A 34 -8.31 8.49 6.85
CA ALA A 34 -8.22 7.48 7.88
C ALA A 34 -6.97 6.62 7.66
N VAL A 35 -6.26 6.28 8.72
CA VAL A 35 -5.12 5.38 8.69
C VAL A 35 -5.35 4.18 9.59
N THR A 36 -4.92 2.99 9.15
CA THR A 36 -4.94 1.81 10.02
C THR A 36 -3.53 1.41 10.45
N GLY A 37 -3.46 0.78 11.60
CA GLY A 37 -2.23 0.21 12.14
C GLY A 37 -2.50 -0.60 13.41
N ARG A 38 -1.52 -1.39 13.85
CA ARG A 38 -1.63 -2.22 15.06
C ARG A 38 -1.23 -1.47 16.34
N ARG A 39 -0.38 -0.44 16.20
CA ARG A 39 0.23 0.30 17.31
C ARG A 39 -0.49 1.64 17.49
N PRO A 40 -1.32 1.79 18.55
CA PRO A 40 -2.08 3.02 18.78
C PRO A 40 -1.19 4.25 18.90
N GLU A 41 -0.11 4.16 19.66
CA GLU A 41 0.82 5.26 19.92
C GLU A 41 1.40 5.87 18.63
N VAL A 42 1.67 5.03 17.61
CA VAL A 42 2.20 5.49 16.32
C VAL A 42 1.09 6.10 15.45
N GLY A 43 -0.09 5.45 15.44
CA GLY A 43 -1.21 5.92 14.66
C GLY A 43 -1.81 7.22 15.18
N GLU A 44 -1.96 7.36 16.50
CA GLU A 44 -2.46 8.57 17.17
C GLU A 44 -1.49 9.74 17.01
N ALA A 45 -0.18 9.50 17.11
CA ALA A 45 0.83 10.53 16.86
C ALA A 45 0.74 11.07 15.42
N LEU A 46 0.59 10.18 14.44
CA LEU A 46 0.43 10.61 13.05
C LEU A 46 -0.86 11.41 12.85
N VAL A 47 -1.98 10.97 13.41
CA VAL A 47 -3.27 11.68 13.28
C VAL A 47 -3.19 13.06 13.94
N ALA A 48 -2.52 13.19 15.08
CA ALA A 48 -2.27 14.49 15.71
C ALA A 48 -1.43 15.42 14.81
N GLU A 49 -0.45 14.89 14.07
CA GLU A 49 0.34 15.63 13.07
C GLU A 49 -0.53 16.04 11.86
N LEU A 50 -1.36 15.12 11.36
CA LEU A 50 -2.22 15.36 10.19
C LEU A 50 -3.32 16.39 10.45
N GLY A 51 -3.72 16.58 11.70
CA GLY A 51 -4.67 17.59 12.13
C GLY A 51 -6.13 17.19 11.96
N GLU A 52 -6.99 18.21 11.92
CA GLU A 52 -8.44 18.03 11.85
C GLU A 52 -8.87 17.27 10.59
N GLY A 53 -9.76 16.30 10.75
CA GLY A 53 -10.24 15.46 9.64
C GLY A 53 -9.42 14.21 9.42
N ALA A 54 -8.43 13.92 10.27
CA ALA A 54 -7.70 12.66 10.28
C ALA A 54 -8.24 11.69 11.34
N LEU A 55 -8.22 10.38 11.06
CA LEU A 55 -8.72 9.32 11.94
C LEU A 55 -7.72 8.17 12.02
N TYR A 56 -7.44 7.71 13.22
CA TYR A 56 -6.75 6.45 13.43
C TYR A 56 -7.75 5.33 13.73
N VAL A 57 -7.63 4.20 13.03
CA VAL A 57 -8.40 2.98 13.27
C VAL A 57 -7.44 1.85 13.61
N ARG A 58 -7.46 1.37 14.85
CA ARG A 58 -6.67 0.20 15.22
C ARG A 58 -7.19 -1.03 14.51
N ALA A 59 -6.35 -1.68 13.71
CA ALA A 59 -6.69 -2.92 13.02
C ALA A 59 -5.44 -3.78 12.77
N ASP A 60 -5.58 -5.08 12.97
CA ASP A 60 -4.67 -6.09 12.43
C ASP A 60 -5.23 -6.57 11.09
N LEU A 61 -4.58 -6.16 10.02
CA LEU A 61 -5.05 -6.46 8.66
C LEU A 61 -4.77 -7.92 8.22
N SER A 62 -4.11 -8.72 9.04
CA SER A 62 -4.05 -10.18 8.84
C SER A 62 -5.38 -10.87 9.18
N ASP A 63 -6.21 -10.21 9.99
CA ASP A 63 -7.58 -10.63 10.31
C ASP A 63 -8.58 -10.00 9.32
N ALA A 64 -9.29 -10.86 8.59
CA ALA A 64 -10.27 -10.44 7.59
C ALA A 64 -11.46 -9.65 8.19
N GLY A 65 -11.86 -9.97 9.42
CA GLY A 65 -12.92 -9.27 10.14
C GLY A 65 -12.49 -7.85 10.47
N GLN A 66 -11.28 -7.67 11.00
CA GLN A 66 -10.73 -6.35 11.32
C GLN A 66 -10.48 -5.52 10.06
N ALA A 67 -10.01 -6.14 8.96
CA ALA A 67 -9.84 -5.45 7.68
C ALA A 67 -11.16 -4.86 7.17
N LYS A 68 -12.27 -5.61 7.26
CA LYS A 68 -13.61 -5.12 6.91
C LYS A 68 -14.12 -4.08 7.90
N ALA A 69 -13.98 -4.34 9.21
CA ALA A 69 -14.45 -3.45 10.26
C ALA A 69 -13.77 -2.07 10.18
N ALA A 70 -12.50 -2.02 9.80
CA ALA A 70 -11.79 -0.75 9.60
C ALA A 70 -12.47 0.12 8.52
N VAL A 71 -12.90 -0.48 7.40
CA VAL A 71 -13.69 0.23 6.38
C VAL A 71 -15.02 0.70 6.95
N GLY A 72 -15.74 -0.18 7.67
CA GLY A 72 -17.01 0.16 8.32
C GLY A 72 -16.88 1.36 9.27
N THR A 73 -15.83 1.38 10.11
CA THR A 73 -15.55 2.51 11.01
C THR A 73 -15.37 3.82 10.24
N VAL A 74 -14.69 3.79 9.08
CA VAL A 74 -14.50 5.00 8.25
C VAL A 74 -15.84 5.45 7.65
N VAL A 75 -16.67 4.51 7.20
CA VAL A 75 -18.03 4.81 6.71
C VAL A 75 -18.90 5.39 7.83
N ASP A 76 -18.84 4.84 9.04
CA ASP A 76 -19.60 5.34 10.20
C ASP A 76 -19.20 6.79 10.57
N VAL A 77 -17.89 7.13 10.47
CA VAL A 77 -17.39 8.46 10.85
C VAL A 77 -17.56 9.49 9.73
N TYR A 78 -17.26 9.14 8.49
CA TYR A 78 -17.23 10.09 7.37
C TYR A 78 -18.38 9.91 6.37
N GLY A 79 -19.21 8.89 6.56
CA GLY A 79 -20.33 8.56 5.70
C GLY A 79 -19.98 7.80 4.42
N ARG A 80 -18.67 7.61 4.13
CA ARG A 80 -18.21 6.98 2.88
C ARG A 80 -16.73 6.65 2.87
N VAL A 81 -16.30 5.82 1.91
CA VAL A 81 -14.91 5.68 1.48
C VAL A 81 -14.85 5.93 -0.03
N ASP A 82 -14.12 6.96 -0.47
CA ASP A 82 -13.92 7.25 -1.90
C ASP A 82 -12.65 6.60 -2.45
N CYS A 83 -11.63 6.53 -1.61
CA CYS A 83 -10.33 5.99 -1.99
C CYS A 83 -9.83 5.01 -0.92
N LEU A 84 -9.33 3.87 -1.39
CA LEU A 84 -8.65 2.89 -0.54
C LEU A 84 -7.20 2.71 -1.02
N VAL A 85 -6.25 2.77 -0.09
CA VAL A 85 -4.86 2.38 -0.34
C VAL A 85 -4.50 1.20 0.54
N ASN A 86 -4.08 0.09 -0.05
CA ASN A 86 -3.54 -1.05 0.66
C ASN A 86 -2.01 -0.96 0.66
N SER A 87 -1.44 -0.44 1.75
CA SER A 87 0.01 -0.24 1.94
C SER A 87 0.61 -1.12 3.03
N ALA A 88 -0.21 -1.82 3.81
CA ALA A 88 0.30 -2.76 4.80
C ALA A 88 1.10 -3.89 4.15
N GLY A 89 2.19 -4.30 4.80
CA GLY A 89 3.02 -5.39 4.30
C GLY A 89 3.85 -6.05 5.39
N LEU A 90 4.13 -7.34 5.18
CA LEU A 90 5.07 -8.14 5.93
C LEU A 90 6.19 -8.55 4.97
N THR A 91 7.45 -8.33 5.35
CA THR A 91 8.63 -8.61 4.52
C THR A 91 9.65 -9.51 5.22
N SER A 92 9.20 -10.31 6.21
CA SER A 92 10.07 -11.31 6.85
C SER A 92 10.68 -12.24 5.83
N ARG A 93 11.89 -12.69 6.11
CA ARG A 93 12.67 -13.51 5.18
C ARG A 93 12.30 -14.99 5.28
N GLY A 94 12.23 -15.63 4.13
CA GLY A 94 12.06 -17.06 3.97
C GLY A 94 12.36 -17.47 2.53
N THR A 95 13.15 -18.54 2.38
CA THR A 95 13.44 -19.14 1.07
C THR A 95 12.45 -20.24 0.75
N LEU A 96 12.49 -20.81 -0.45
CA LEU A 96 11.69 -21.98 -0.81
C LEU A 96 11.97 -23.18 0.11
N LEU A 97 13.19 -23.30 0.65
CA LEU A 97 13.62 -24.47 1.42
C LEU A 97 13.38 -24.34 2.93
N ASP A 98 13.29 -23.12 3.46
CA ASP A 98 13.20 -22.88 4.91
C ASP A 98 11.92 -22.15 5.36
N THR A 99 11.06 -21.76 4.44
CA THR A 99 9.77 -21.15 4.79
C THR A 99 8.87 -22.15 5.49
N THR A 100 8.48 -21.85 6.74
CA THR A 100 7.50 -22.68 7.46
C THR A 100 6.07 -22.38 6.99
N PRO A 101 5.10 -23.30 7.19
CA PRO A 101 3.68 -23.04 6.91
C PRO A 101 3.16 -21.77 7.58
N GLU A 102 3.54 -21.54 8.85
CA GLU A 102 3.09 -20.38 9.63
C GLU A 102 3.63 -19.06 9.03
N LEU A 103 4.90 -19.05 8.60
CA LEU A 103 5.49 -17.89 7.93
C LEU A 103 4.81 -17.62 6.58
N PHE A 104 4.55 -18.69 5.81
CA PHE A 104 3.82 -18.59 4.55
C PHE A 104 2.41 -18.01 4.76
N ASP A 105 1.66 -18.57 5.72
CA ASP A 105 0.31 -18.14 6.06
C ASP A 105 0.27 -16.68 6.53
N ALA A 106 1.26 -16.26 7.32
CA ALA A 106 1.38 -14.85 7.75
C ALA A 106 1.56 -13.90 6.57
N HIS A 107 2.38 -14.28 5.58
CA HIS A 107 2.55 -13.50 4.36
C HIS A 107 1.28 -13.42 3.52
N ILE A 108 0.57 -14.54 3.34
CA ILE A 108 -0.71 -14.55 2.65
C ILE A 108 -1.74 -13.72 3.40
N ALA A 109 -1.80 -13.84 4.73
CA ALA A 109 -2.77 -13.13 5.55
C ALA A 109 -2.64 -11.60 5.40
N ILE A 110 -1.43 -11.04 5.56
CA ILE A 110 -1.24 -9.58 5.56
C ILE A 110 -1.09 -9.00 4.14
N ASN A 111 -0.38 -9.69 3.22
CA ASN A 111 -0.05 -9.13 1.91
C ASN A 111 -1.10 -9.40 0.82
N LEU A 112 -2.02 -10.34 1.03
CA LEU A 112 -3.03 -10.73 0.03
C LEU A 112 -4.44 -10.77 0.61
N LYS A 113 -4.67 -11.54 1.68
CA LYS A 113 -6.00 -11.72 2.27
C LYS A 113 -6.54 -10.43 2.88
N GLY A 114 -5.74 -9.68 3.63
CA GLY A 114 -6.13 -8.38 4.18
C GLY A 114 -6.56 -7.39 3.10
N PRO A 115 -5.75 -7.11 2.07
CA PRO A 115 -6.15 -6.31 0.92
C PRO A 115 -7.43 -6.79 0.23
N PHE A 116 -7.62 -8.10 0.07
CA PHE A 116 -8.85 -8.66 -0.51
C PHE A 116 -10.09 -8.22 0.26
N PHE A 117 -10.12 -8.42 1.59
CA PHE A 117 -11.29 -8.13 2.41
C PHE A 117 -11.49 -6.64 2.65
N ALA A 118 -10.44 -5.85 2.69
CA ALA A 118 -10.54 -4.39 2.71
C ALA A 118 -11.14 -3.86 1.40
N MET A 119 -10.68 -4.35 0.25
CA MET A 119 -11.27 -4.01 -1.05
C MET A 119 -12.73 -4.44 -1.14
N GLN A 120 -13.06 -5.65 -0.67
CA GLN A 120 -14.44 -6.14 -0.68
C GLN A 120 -15.38 -5.17 0.05
N ALA A 121 -15.00 -4.69 1.23
CA ALA A 121 -15.81 -3.76 2.01
C ALA A 121 -15.86 -2.36 1.38
N ALA A 122 -14.72 -1.81 0.95
CA ALA A 122 -14.68 -0.47 0.37
C ALA A 122 -15.40 -0.41 -0.99
N VAL A 123 -15.20 -1.41 -1.86
CA VAL A 123 -15.89 -1.47 -3.16
C VAL A 123 -17.40 -1.66 -2.96
N ALA A 124 -17.82 -2.46 -1.96
CA ALA A 124 -19.24 -2.60 -1.63
C ALA A 124 -19.88 -1.27 -1.23
N ASP A 125 -19.19 -0.43 -0.44
CA ASP A 125 -19.64 0.93 -0.10
C ASP A 125 -19.74 1.80 -1.36
N MET A 126 -18.69 1.84 -2.21
CA MET A 126 -18.67 2.61 -3.45
C MET A 126 -19.83 2.22 -4.37
N VAL A 127 -20.03 0.92 -4.59
CA VAL A 127 -21.10 0.38 -5.45
C VAL A 127 -22.49 0.70 -4.87
N SER A 128 -22.68 0.54 -3.55
CA SER A 128 -23.96 0.81 -2.91
C SER A 128 -24.40 2.27 -2.99
N ARG A 129 -23.45 3.19 -3.02
CA ARG A 129 -23.68 4.63 -3.19
C ARG A 129 -23.88 5.03 -4.67
N GLY A 130 -23.51 4.16 -5.62
CA GLY A 130 -23.52 4.48 -7.05
C GLY A 130 -22.49 5.56 -7.45
N GLU A 131 -21.48 5.79 -6.61
CA GLU A 131 -20.46 6.83 -6.80
C GLU A 131 -19.12 6.25 -7.25
N PRO A 132 -18.35 6.98 -8.08
CA PRO A 132 -17.03 6.56 -8.48
C PRO A 132 -16.10 6.36 -7.29
N GLY A 133 -15.25 5.33 -7.35
CA GLY A 133 -14.23 5.07 -6.34
C GLY A 133 -12.88 4.71 -6.92
N THR A 134 -11.86 4.73 -6.08
CA THR A 134 -10.51 4.37 -6.51
C THR A 134 -9.79 3.52 -5.46
N VAL A 135 -9.11 2.47 -5.90
CA VAL A 135 -8.24 1.64 -5.07
C VAL A 135 -6.83 1.63 -5.64
N VAL A 136 -5.83 1.79 -4.77
CA VAL A 136 -4.42 1.57 -5.11
C VAL A 136 -3.82 0.53 -4.17
N ASN A 137 -3.30 -0.55 -4.75
CA ASN A 137 -2.58 -1.59 -4.03
C ASN A 137 -1.08 -1.34 -4.15
N ILE A 138 -0.39 -1.14 -3.03
CA ILE A 138 1.07 -1.07 -3.00
C ILE A 138 1.61 -2.50 -3.09
N ILE A 139 2.27 -2.75 -4.20
CA ILE A 139 2.86 -4.05 -4.55
C ILE A 139 4.39 -3.88 -4.50
N THR A 140 5.12 -4.65 -5.26
CA THR A 140 6.59 -4.61 -5.28
C THR A 140 7.11 -5.12 -6.61
N SER A 141 8.21 -4.58 -7.07
CA SER A 141 8.96 -5.14 -8.20
C SER A 141 9.41 -6.59 -7.95
N SER A 142 9.61 -6.97 -6.68
CA SER A 142 9.91 -8.37 -6.31
C SER A 142 8.80 -9.36 -6.69
N ALA A 143 7.56 -8.91 -6.94
CA ALA A 143 6.47 -9.77 -7.40
C ALA A 143 6.74 -10.41 -8.78
N HIS A 144 7.69 -9.89 -9.53
CA HIS A 144 8.18 -10.48 -10.79
C HIS A 144 9.21 -11.60 -10.57
N GLY A 145 9.67 -11.81 -9.32
CA GLY A 145 10.67 -12.80 -8.95
C GLY A 145 12.08 -12.21 -8.75
N GLY A 146 13.04 -13.08 -8.47
CA GLY A 146 14.46 -12.71 -8.41
C GLY A 146 15.04 -12.47 -7.03
N GLN A 147 14.25 -12.51 -5.95
CA GLN A 147 14.75 -12.40 -4.57
C GLN A 147 14.48 -13.71 -3.79
N PRO A 148 15.41 -14.67 -3.80
CA PRO A 148 15.17 -16.04 -3.28
C PRO A 148 14.80 -16.09 -1.79
N PHE A 149 15.23 -15.11 -1.01
CA PHE A 149 14.92 -14.99 0.43
C PHE A 149 13.57 -14.32 0.74
N LEU A 150 12.76 -14.02 -0.28
CA LEU A 150 11.42 -13.44 -0.15
C LEU A 150 10.32 -14.33 -0.74
N ALA A 151 10.53 -15.64 -0.81
CA ALA A 151 9.63 -16.57 -1.51
C ALA A 151 8.14 -16.42 -1.11
N PRO A 152 7.74 -16.44 0.18
CA PRO A 152 6.33 -16.28 0.56
C PRO A 152 5.79 -14.86 0.28
N TYR A 153 6.63 -13.83 0.41
CA TYR A 153 6.28 -12.46 0.08
C TYR A 153 5.98 -12.28 -1.41
N VAL A 154 6.87 -12.80 -2.26
CA VAL A 154 6.71 -12.79 -3.73
C VAL A 154 5.41 -13.49 -4.13
N ALA A 155 5.12 -14.68 -3.58
CA ALA A 155 3.89 -15.39 -3.86
C ALA A 155 2.63 -14.57 -3.51
N ALA A 156 2.61 -13.94 -2.33
CA ALA A 156 1.49 -13.12 -1.90
C ALA A 156 1.31 -11.85 -2.77
N LYS A 157 2.40 -11.15 -3.08
CA LYS A 157 2.37 -9.91 -3.88
C LYS A 157 2.09 -10.18 -5.36
N ALA A 158 2.55 -11.29 -5.92
CA ALA A 158 2.15 -11.75 -7.25
C ALA A 158 0.64 -12.08 -7.30
N GLY A 159 0.10 -12.72 -6.25
CA GLY A 159 -1.34 -12.91 -6.09
C GLY A 159 -2.13 -11.59 -6.07
N LEU A 160 -1.58 -10.56 -5.43
CA LEU A 160 -2.19 -9.23 -5.37
C LEU A 160 -2.23 -8.55 -6.75
N ILE A 161 -1.24 -8.79 -7.63
CA ILE A 161 -1.28 -8.36 -9.04
C ILE A 161 -2.50 -8.94 -9.75
N GLY A 162 -2.69 -10.26 -9.66
CA GLY A 162 -3.84 -10.95 -10.27
C GLY A 162 -5.16 -10.45 -9.72
N LEU A 163 -5.25 -10.30 -8.40
CA LEU A 163 -6.43 -9.77 -7.71
C LEU A 163 -6.76 -8.34 -8.16
N THR A 164 -5.77 -7.46 -8.28
CA THR A 164 -5.93 -6.08 -8.75
C THR A 164 -6.59 -6.04 -10.13
N ARG A 165 -6.08 -6.83 -11.07
CA ARG A 165 -6.64 -6.90 -12.44
C ARG A 165 -8.04 -7.49 -12.47
N ASN A 166 -8.27 -8.56 -11.72
CA ASN A 166 -9.59 -9.21 -11.65
C ASN A 166 -10.65 -8.27 -11.07
N ALA A 167 -10.37 -7.63 -9.93
CA ALA A 167 -11.29 -6.70 -9.28
C ALA A 167 -11.56 -5.45 -10.15
N ALA A 168 -10.52 -4.91 -10.81
CA ALA A 168 -10.67 -3.80 -11.75
C ALA A 168 -11.61 -4.15 -12.91
N HIS A 169 -11.44 -5.36 -13.49
CA HIS A 169 -12.33 -5.82 -14.57
C HIS A 169 -13.77 -5.99 -14.08
N ALA A 170 -13.97 -6.56 -12.90
CA ALA A 170 -15.30 -6.79 -12.33
C ALA A 170 -16.09 -5.49 -12.11
N HIS A 171 -15.41 -4.45 -11.60
CA HIS A 171 -16.07 -3.21 -11.13
C HIS A 171 -15.90 -2.00 -12.06
N ARG A 172 -15.42 -2.18 -13.30
CA ARG A 172 -15.27 -1.07 -14.26
C ARG A 172 -16.56 -0.37 -14.62
N TRP A 173 -17.66 -1.09 -14.64
CA TRP A 173 -19.00 -0.53 -14.92
C TRP A 173 -19.61 0.16 -13.71
N ASP A 174 -19.11 -0.14 -12.50
CA ASP A 174 -19.44 0.59 -11.27
C ASP A 174 -18.63 1.89 -11.16
N ARG A 175 -17.79 2.21 -12.14
CA ARG A 175 -16.86 3.36 -12.15
C ARG A 175 -15.83 3.31 -11.01
N VAL A 176 -15.51 2.10 -10.53
CA VAL A 176 -14.46 1.89 -9.55
C VAL A 176 -13.15 1.53 -10.26
N ARG A 177 -12.14 2.38 -10.11
CA ARG A 177 -10.80 2.15 -10.67
C ARG A 177 -9.92 1.47 -9.64
N ILE A 178 -9.27 0.39 -10.02
CA ILE A 178 -8.40 -0.39 -9.13
C ILE A 178 -7.07 -0.60 -9.84
N ASN A 179 -5.98 -0.06 -9.26
CA ASN A 179 -4.65 -0.14 -9.83
C ASN A 179 -3.64 -0.65 -8.81
N GLY A 180 -2.53 -1.18 -9.29
CA GLY A 180 -1.38 -1.58 -8.49
C GLY A 180 -0.17 -0.70 -8.79
N LEU A 181 0.67 -0.50 -7.79
CA LEU A 181 1.96 0.16 -7.93
C LEU A 181 3.06 -0.76 -7.43
N ASN A 182 3.86 -1.28 -8.34
CA ASN A 182 5.05 -2.06 -8.03
C ASN A 182 6.17 -1.10 -7.64
N ILE A 183 6.32 -0.86 -6.34
CA ILE A 183 7.42 -0.03 -5.86
C ILE A 183 8.72 -0.84 -5.81
N GLY A 184 9.81 -0.17 -6.13
CA GLY A 184 11.16 -0.69 -5.98
C GLY A 184 11.69 -0.58 -4.56
N TRP A 185 12.99 -0.71 -4.42
CA TRP A 185 13.67 -0.58 -3.13
C TRP A 185 13.50 0.84 -2.59
N THR A 186 12.90 0.96 -1.42
CA THR A 186 12.40 2.22 -0.88
C THR A 186 13.04 2.54 0.48
N ALA A 187 13.51 3.77 0.65
CA ALA A 187 14.12 4.26 1.89
C ALA A 187 13.04 4.53 2.95
N THR A 188 12.83 3.57 3.85
CA THR A 188 11.92 3.69 5.00
C THR A 188 12.61 3.26 6.28
N GLU A 189 12.09 3.70 7.44
CA GLU A 189 12.54 3.20 8.75
C GLU A 189 12.38 1.67 8.85
N GLY A 190 11.32 1.12 8.28
CA GLY A 190 11.09 -0.32 8.24
C GLY A 190 12.13 -1.06 7.40
N GLU A 191 12.59 -0.44 6.31
CA GLU A 191 13.66 -1.00 5.50
C GLU A 191 15.01 -0.90 6.21
N ASP A 192 15.33 0.22 6.89
CA ASP A 192 16.54 0.32 7.69
C ASP A 192 16.60 -0.79 8.77
N ALA A 193 15.50 -0.99 9.50
CA ALA A 193 15.41 -2.07 10.47
C ALA A 193 15.59 -3.46 9.83
N THR A 194 15.05 -3.67 8.65
CA THR A 194 15.19 -4.91 7.89
C THR A 194 16.62 -5.15 7.42
N GLN A 195 17.28 -4.13 6.87
CA GLN A 195 18.66 -4.21 6.42
C GLN A 195 19.62 -4.52 7.58
N ARG A 196 19.42 -3.89 8.75
CA ARG A 196 20.20 -4.18 9.95
C ARG A 196 19.94 -5.59 10.49
N ALA A 197 18.67 -6.02 10.54
CA ALA A 197 18.31 -7.30 11.14
C ALA A 197 18.71 -8.51 10.29
N PHE A 198 18.62 -8.43 8.97
CA PHE A 198 18.75 -9.57 8.07
C PHE A 198 19.95 -9.51 7.13
N HIS A 199 20.52 -8.32 6.92
CA HIS A 199 21.62 -8.13 5.95
C HIS A 199 22.89 -7.55 6.59
N GLY A 200 22.91 -7.38 7.92
CA GLY A 200 24.08 -6.90 8.65
C GLY A 200 24.47 -5.46 8.27
N ALA A 201 23.51 -4.65 7.85
CA ALA A 201 23.78 -3.28 7.44
C ALA A 201 24.25 -2.42 8.62
N GLU A 202 25.30 -1.64 8.39
CA GLU A 202 25.89 -0.69 9.33
C GLU A 202 25.49 0.76 8.96
N ASP A 203 25.97 1.72 9.73
CA ASP A 203 25.78 3.14 9.41
C ASP A 203 26.39 3.47 8.04
N GLY A 204 25.63 4.21 7.22
CA GLY A 204 26.04 4.54 5.84
C GLY A 204 25.52 3.58 4.76
N TRP A 205 24.91 2.44 5.11
CA TRP A 205 24.39 1.47 4.15
C TRP A 205 23.49 2.10 3.07
N LEU A 206 22.67 3.09 3.46
CA LEU A 206 21.75 3.76 2.54
C LEU A 206 22.49 4.51 1.43
N ALA A 207 23.60 5.19 1.79
CA ALA A 207 24.42 5.90 0.81
C ALA A 207 25.13 4.92 -0.13
N GLU A 208 25.65 3.82 0.40
CA GLU A 208 26.29 2.77 -0.39
C GLU A 208 25.32 2.07 -1.34
N ALA A 209 24.10 1.76 -0.86
CA ALA A 209 23.04 1.18 -1.67
C ALA A 209 22.60 2.16 -2.77
N SER A 210 22.41 3.42 -2.43
CA SER A 210 22.01 4.49 -3.35
C SER A 210 23.02 4.65 -4.50
N ALA A 211 24.32 4.61 -4.20
CA ALA A 211 25.38 4.75 -5.20
C ALA A 211 25.40 3.62 -6.24
N LYS A 212 24.78 2.47 -5.93
CA LYS A 212 24.69 1.31 -6.83
C LYS A 212 23.43 1.30 -7.71
N LEU A 213 22.54 2.28 -7.53
CA LEU A 213 21.28 2.36 -8.27
C LEU A 213 21.36 3.38 -9.42
N PRO A 214 20.68 3.13 -10.54
CA PRO A 214 20.74 4.00 -11.73
C PRO A 214 20.42 5.47 -11.44
N MET A 215 19.46 5.76 -10.59
CA MET A 215 19.06 7.14 -10.22
C MET A 215 19.85 7.69 -9.02
N GLY A 216 20.87 6.99 -8.52
CA GLY A 216 21.69 7.40 -7.38
C GLY A 216 20.96 7.47 -6.04
N LYS A 217 19.77 6.91 -5.92
CA LYS A 217 18.97 6.90 -4.70
C LYS A 217 18.01 5.72 -4.67
N LEU A 218 17.59 5.29 -3.48
CA LEU A 218 16.42 4.46 -3.29
C LEU A 218 15.15 5.28 -3.59
N GLY A 219 14.04 4.60 -3.89
CA GLY A 219 12.74 5.22 -3.95
C GLY A 219 12.42 5.98 -2.65
N GLN A 220 11.85 7.17 -2.77
CA GLN A 220 11.50 7.97 -1.60
C GLN A 220 10.00 7.85 -1.30
N PRO A 221 9.59 7.67 -0.02
CA PRO A 221 8.18 7.56 0.34
C PRO A 221 7.30 8.70 -0.18
N ASP A 222 7.82 9.94 -0.17
CA ASP A 222 7.07 11.11 -0.61
C ASP A 222 6.86 11.12 -2.14
N GLU A 223 7.84 10.67 -2.93
CA GLU A 223 7.70 10.54 -4.38
C GLU A 223 6.67 9.47 -4.75
N ILE A 224 6.65 8.35 -4.02
CA ILE A 224 5.63 7.30 -4.15
C ILE A 224 4.26 7.86 -3.79
N ALA A 225 4.18 8.62 -2.69
CA ALA A 225 2.94 9.19 -2.21
C ALA A 225 2.31 10.17 -3.22
N ASP A 226 3.11 11.02 -3.86
CA ASP A 226 2.65 11.94 -4.89
C ASP A 226 2.07 11.19 -6.11
N PHE A 227 2.71 10.09 -6.50
CA PHE A 227 2.21 9.26 -7.58
C PHE A 227 0.94 8.50 -7.20
N VAL A 228 0.83 8.00 -5.97
CA VAL A 228 -0.40 7.38 -5.46
C VAL A 228 -1.55 8.38 -5.45
N VAL A 229 -1.32 9.60 -4.97
CA VAL A 229 -2.32 10.69 -5.00
C VAL A 229 -2.79 10.99 -6.42
N LEU A 230 -1.89 11.02 -7.40
CA LEU A 230 -2.27 11.14 -8.81
C LEU A 230 -3.20 10.01 -9.25
N LEU A 231 -2.88 8.74 -8.91
CA LEU A 231 -3.71 7.57 -9.24
C LEU A 231 -5.08 7.62 -8.56
N LEU A 232 -5.16 8.12 -7.33
CA LEU A 232 -6.42 8.29 -6.60
C LEU A 232 -7.29 9.41 -7.20
N SER A 233 -6.69 10.40 -7.80
CA SER A 233 -7.36 11.58 -8.33
C SER A 233 -8.03 11.33 -9.69
N GLU A 234 -8.91 12.24 -10.11
CA GLU A 234 -9.52 12.24 -11.44
C GLU A 234 -8.51 12.54 -12.56
N ARG A 235 -7.34 13.10 -12.23
CA ARG A 235 -6.30 13.40 -13.21
C ARG A 235 -5.63 12.16 -13.80
N SER A 236 -5.74 11.00 -13.15
CA SER A 236 -5.31 9.73 -13.73
C SER A 236 -6.28 9.21 -14.81
N GLY A 237 -7.40 9.89 -15.03
CA GLY A 237 -8.35 9.59 -16.11
C GLY A 237 -9.01 8.22 -15.96
N VAL A 238 -9.00 7.45 -17.03
CA VAL A 238 -9.71 6.16 -17.12
C VAL A 238 -8.85 4.95 -16.73
N VAL A 239 -7.62 5.15 -16.21
CA VAL A 239 -6.72 4.05 -15.91
C VAL A 239 -7.29 3.13 -14.83
N THR A 240 -7.46 1.86 -15.15
CA THR A 240 -7.89 0.79 -14.23
C THR A 240 -7.28 -0.54 -14.65
N GLY A 241 -7.04 -1.45 -13.71
CA GLY A 241 -6.42 -2.75 -13.96
C GLY A 241 -4.92 -2.68 -14.30
N SER A 242 -4.33 -1.49 -14.27
CA SER A 242 -2.91 -1.32 -14.50
C SER A 242 -2.12 -1.68 -13.24
N VAL A 243 -1.00 -2.38 -13.45
CA VAL A 243 0.03 -2.59 -12.44
C VAL A 243 1.27 -1.90 -12.97
N ILE A 244 1.60 -0.78 -12.37
CA ILE A 244 2.62 0.15 -12.86
C ILE A 244 3.92 -0.15 -12.12
N ASP A 245 5.00 -0.38 -12.87
CA ASP A 245 6.33 -0.52 -12.30
C ASP A 245 6.88 0.87 -11.98
N TRP A 246 6.88 1.21 -10.70
CA TRP A 246 7.47 2.41 -10.14
C TRP A 246 8.82 2.04 -9.53
N ASP A 247 9.73 1.70 -10.39
CA ASP A 247 11.08 1.23 -10.05
C ASP A 247 12.06 1.74 -11.11
N GLN A 248 13.31 1.80 -10.76
CA GLN A 248 14.40 2.16 -11.67
C GLN A 248 15.01 0.94 -12.40
N ASN A 249 14.57 -0.27 -12.04
CA ASN A 249 14.91 -1.48 -12.75
C ASN A 249 13.92 -1.71 -13.90
N VAL A 250 14.42 -1.95 -15.10
CA VAL A 250 13.60 -2.25 -16.28
C VAL A 250 13.46 -3.76 -16.40
N LEU A 251 12.24 -4.27 -16.21
CA LEU A 251 11.98 -5.71 -16.34
C LEU A 251 12.24 -6.19 -17.77
N GLY A 252 13.02 -7.26 -17.89
CA GLY A 252 13.39 -7.82 -19.18
C GLY A 252 14.52 -7.07 -19.91
N GLY A 253 15.10 -6.04 -19.27
CA GLY A 253 16.36 -5.47 -19.71
C GLY A 253 17.47 -6.53 -19.64
N LEU A 254 18.25 -6.66 -20.70
CA LEU A 254 19.43 -7.55 -20.77
C LEU A 254 20.65 -6.64 -20.84
N ASP A 255 21.44 -6.62 -19.76
CA ASP A 255 22.75 -5.98 -19.72
C ASP A 255 23.86 -7.02 -19.99
#